data_2072720a1ab7e59b8d438ba11b78b4d7
#
_entry.id   2072720a1ab7e59b8d438ba11b78b4d7
#
_cell.length_a   1.000
_cell.length_b   1.000
_cell.length_c   1.000
_cell.angle_alpha   90.00
_cell.angle_beta   90.00
_cell.angle_gamma   90.00
#
_symmetry.space_group_name_H-M   'P 1'
#
loop_
_entity.id
_entity.type
_entity.pdbx_description
1 polymer ?
#
loop_
_entity_poly.entity_id
_entity_poly.type
_entity_poly.pdbx_seq_one_letter_code
_entity_poly.pdbx_strand_id
1 'polypeptide(L)'
;EKPLQNAQETMGPRFTVFKQEVQSILAHNADSTQSWKKGLNAFSDMTFEEFQAYYNLKDGTDCPTSNTPLPLYMRSERLPTEVDWRKKNVVTPVRDQGSCGSCWSFASAGCIESHYAIATGNQVILAE
;
A
#
# COMPACT_ATOMS: atom_id res chain seq x y z
N GLU A 1 -37.13 -26.78 -3.49
CA GLU A 1 -36.02 -25.96 -4.00
C GLU A 1 -36.34 -24.49 -3.77
N LYS A 2 -35.82 -23.87 -2.71
CA LYS A 2 -35.87 -22.40 -2.52
C LYS A 2 -34.67 -21.81 -3.20
N PRO A 3 -34.85 -20.84 -4.09
CA PRO A 3 -33.71 -20.29 -4.85
C PRO A 3 -32.76 -19.47 -3.96
N LEU A 4 -31.54 -19.38 -4.43
CA LEU A 4 -30.39 -18.63 -3.88
C LEU A 4 -30.63 -17.13 -3.58
N GLN A 5 -31.86 -16.62 -3.84
CA GLN A 5 -32.26 -15.24 -3.54
C GLN A 5 -32.28 -14.92 -2.05
N ASN A 6 -32.49 -15.91 -1.17
CA ASN A 6 -32.51 -15.68 0.29
C ASN A 6 -31.10 -15.63 0.91
N ALA A 7 -30.03 -16.02 0.19
CA ALA A 7 -28.68 -15.94 0.69
C ALA A 7 -28.16 -14.47 0.77
N GLN A 8 -28.68 -13.60 -0.06
CA GLN A 8 -28.32 -12.18 -0.07
C GLN A 8 -28.90 -11.39 1.11
N GLU A 9 -30.07 -11.79 1.62
CA GLU A 9 -30.69 -11.14 2.78
C GLU A 9 -30.08 -11.58 4.11
N THR A 10 -29.40 -12.75 4.13
CA THR A 10 -28.74 -13.29 5.33
C THR A 10 -27.27 -12.89 5.44
N MET A 11 -26.66 -12.44 4.36
CA MET A 11 -25.28 -11.97 4.34
C MET A 11 -25.28 -10.45 4.43
N GLY A 12 -24.88 -9.92 5.58
CA GLY A 12 -24.92 -8.50 5.90
C GLY A 12 -24.15 -7.58 4.92
N PRO A 13 -24.18 -6.27 5.15
CA PRO A 13 -23.61 -5.24 4.26
C PRO A 13 -22.15 -5.51 3.84
N ARG A 14 -21.34 -6.10 4.70
CA ARG A 14 -19.94 -6.44 4.44
C ARG A 14 -19.77 -7.43 3.28
N PHE A 15 -20.69 -8.39 3.15
CA PHE A 15 -20.61 -9.32 2.02
C PHE A 15 -20.87 -8.63 0.67
N THR A 16 -21.70 -7.61 0.65
CA THR A 16 -21.95 -6.82 -0.55
C THR A 16 -20.69 -6.07 -0.98
N VAL A 17 -19.99 -5.44 -0.04
CA VAL A 17 -18.70 -4.76 -0.28
C VAL A 17 -17.67 -5.77 -0.78
N PHE A 18 -17.53 -6.90 -0.09
CA PHE A 18 -16.61 -7.97 -0.48
C PHE A 18 -16.86 -8.47 -1.91
N LYS A 19 -18.14 -8.72 -2.27
CA LYS A 19 -18.52 -9.15 -3.61
C LYS A 19 -18.13 -8.12 -4.68
N GLN A 20 -18.36 -6.84 -4.41
CA GLN A 20 -17.98 -5.76 -5.33
C GLN A 20 -16.46 -5.70 -5.52
N GLU A 21 -15.70 -5.86 -4.43
CA GLU A 21 -14.24 -5.88 -4.51
C GLU A 21 -13.72 -7.09 -5.30
N VAL A 22 -14.26 -8.28 -5.08
CA VAL A 22 -13.94 -9.47 -5.89
C VAL A 22 -14.19 -9.21 -7.38
N GLN A 23 -15.31 -8.60 -7.73
CA GLN A 23 -15.62 -8.26 -9.13
C GLN A 23 -14.61 -7.25 -9.70
N SER A 24 -14.24 -6.23 -8.92
CA SER A 24 -13.20 -5.25 -9.29
C SER A 24 -11.85 -5.92 -9.54
N ILE A 25 -11.45 -6.85 -8.65
CA ILE A 25 -10.21 -7.62 -8.77
C ILE A 25 -10.22 -8.45 -10.06
N LEU A 26 -11.29 -9.17 -10.32
CA LEU A 26 -11.40 -10.02 -11.52
C LEU A 26 -11.35 -9.19 -12.81
N ALA A 27 -12.07 -8.08 -12.87
CA ALA A 27 -12.09 -7.18 -14.02
C ALA A 27 -10.69 -6.58 -14.28
N HIS A 28 -10.03 -6.06 -13.23
CA HIS A 28 -8.68 -5.51 -13.34
C HIS A 28 -7.67 -6.57 -13.79
N ASN A 29 -7.76 -7.78 -13.24
CA ASN A 29 -6.81 -8.85 -13.54
C ASN A 29 -6.99 -9.47 -14.92
N ALA A 30 -8.17 -9.32 -15.52
CA ALA A 30 -8.45 -9.74 -16.89
C ALA A 30 -7.93 -8.74 -17.93
N ASP A 31 -7.72 -7.48 -17.56
CA ASP A 31 -7.19 -6.45 -18.44
C ASP A 31 -5.70 -6.67 -18.68
N SER A 32 -5.33 -7.02 -19.92
CA SER A 32 -3.94 -7.26 -20.33
C SER A 32 -3.08 -6.00 -20.40
N THR A 33 -3.68 -4.80 -20.37
CA THR A 33 -2.94 -3.53 -20.38
C THR A 33 -2.37 -3.18 -19.00
N GLN A 34 -2.85 -3.84 -17.94
CA GLN A 34 -2.40 -3.60 -16.57
C GLN A 34 -1.06 -4.28 -16.29
N SER A 35 -0.09 -3.50 -15.81
CA SER A 35 1.25 -4.00 -15.45
C SER A 35 1.32 -4.69 -14.08
N TRP A 36 0.23 -4.69 -13.30
CA TRP A 36 0.14 -5.26 -11.98
C TRP A 36 -1.17 -6.01 -11.78
N LYS A 37 -1.29 -6.79 -10.72
CA LYS A 37 -2.50 -7.57 -10.38
C LYS A 37 -3.01 -7.19 -9.01
N LYS A 38 -4.34 -7.14 -8.86
CA LYS A 38 -5.04 -7.00 -7.59
C LYS A 38 -5.20 -8.35 -6.90
N GLY A 39 -5.29 -8.34 -5.57
CA GLY A 39 -5.59 -9.51 -4.75
C GLY A 39 -6.45 -9.16 -3.55
N LEU A 40 -7.05 -10.17 -2.93
CA LEU A 40 -7.77 -10.01 -1.66
C LEU A 40 -6.78 -9.72 -0.52
N ASN A 41 -7.23 -8.90 0.44
CA ASN A 41 -6.50 -8.58 1.65
C ASN A 41 -7.47 -8.47 2.85
N ALA A 42 -6.95 -8.13 4.02
CA ALA A 42 -7.73 -8.00 5.26
C ALA A 42 -8.81 -6.90 5.23
N PHE A 43 -8.80 -6.03 4.23
CA PHE A 43 -9.71 -4.88 4.10
C PHE A 43 -10.70 -5.04 2.96
N SER A 44 -10.71 -6.18 2.28
CA SER A 44 -11.53 -6.41 1.08
C SER A 44 -13.05 -6.44 1.35
N ASP A 45 -13.47 -6.45 2.60
CA ASP A 45 -14.85 -6.37 3.05
C ASP A 45 -15.22 -5.03 3.69
N MET A 46 -14.29 -4.06 3.71
CA MET A 46 -14.48 -2.72 4.25
C MET A 46 -14.82 -1.71 3.16
N THR A 47 -15.69 -0.73 3.50
CA THR A 47 -15.81 0.48 2.69
C THR A 47 -14.59 1.38 2.90
N PHE A 48 -14.42 2.37 2.01
CA PHE A 48 -13.32 3.33 2.15
C PHE A 48 -13.43 4.15 3.44
N GLU A 49 -14.65 4.53 3.83
CA GLU A 49 -14.93 5.27 5.06
C GLU A 49 -14.59 4.44 6.31
N GLU A 50 -14.93 3.14 6.30
CA GLU A 50 -14.55 2.22 7.38
C GLU A 50 -13.03 2.07 7.48
N PHE A 51 -12.34 1.97 6.34
CA PHE A 51 -10.89 1.89 6.28
C PHE A 51 -10.24 3.18 6.81
N GLN A 52 -10.75 4.37 6.41
CA GLN A 52 -10.27 5.65 6.93
C GLN A 52 -10.46 5.75 8.45
N ALA A 53 -11.64 5.35 8.95
CA ALA A 53 -11.91 5.36 10.39
C ALA A 53 -11.01 4.38 11.16
N TYR A 54 -10.80 3.19 10.63
CA TYR A 54 -9.95 2.16 11.26
C TYR A 54 -8.50 2.63 11.42
N TYR A 55 -7.94 3.26 10.38
CA TYR A 55 -6.57 3.77 10.41
C TYR A 55 -6.44 5.22 10.89
N ASN A 56 -7.55 5.84 11.36
CA ASN A 56 -7.61 7.23 11.81
C ASN A 56 -7.00 8.20 10.78
N LEU A 57 -7.30 7.95 9.50
CA LEU A 57 -6.82 8.81 8.41
C LEU A 57 -7.64 10.10 8.41
N LYS A 58 -6.96 11.23 8.47
CA LYS A 58 -7.56 12.55 8.31
C LYS A 58 -7.58 12.93 6.83
N ASP A 59 -8.57 13.73 6.44
CA ASP A 59 -8.58 14.33 5.10
C ASP A 59 -7.26 15.07 4.89
N GLY A 60 -6.59 14.74 3.77
CA GLY A 60 -5.26 15.24 3.50
C GLY A 60 -5.25 16.77 3.40
N THR A 61 -4.43 17.40 4.21
CA THR A 61 -3.95 18.73 3.87
C THR A 61 -3.03 18.57 2.65
N ASP A 62 -3.19 19.42 1.65
CA ASP A 62 -2.37 19.42 0.45
C ASP A 62 -0.88 19.28 0.83
N CYS A 63 -0.27 18.19 0.38
CA CYS A 63 1.17 18.04 0.52
C CYS A 63 1.83 19.10 -0.36
N PRO A 64 2.62 20.02 0.19
CA PRO A 64 3.28 21.03 -0.64
C PRO A 64 4.21 20.31 -1.62
N THR A 65 3.88 20.41 -2.91
CA THR A 65 4.74 19.87 -3.96
C THR A 65 5.94 20.79 -4.12
N SER A 66 7.13 20.28 -3.86
CA SER A 66 8.35 21.02 -4.21
C SER A 66 8.57 20.93 -5.71
N ASN A 67 8.47 22.06 -6.40
CA ASN A 67 8.86 22.20 -7.81
C ASN A 67 10.39 22.37 -7.97
N THR A 68 11.17 22.13 -6.92
CA THR A 68 12.62 22.25 -7.00
C THR A 68 13.17 21.19 -7.96
N PRO A 69 13.85 21.59 -9.04
CA PRO A 69 14.46 20.62 -9.95
C PRO A 69 15.45 19.75 -9.20
N LEU A 70 15.43 18.44 -9.48
CA LEU A 70 16.45 17.53 -8.96
C LEU A 70 17.84 18.02 -9.36
N PRO A 71 18.82 18.05 -8.44
CA PRO A 71 20.19 18.39 -8.75
C PRO A 71 20.74 17.56 -9.91
N LEU A 72 21.57 18.16 -10.75
CA LEU A 72 22.13 17.52 -11.95
C LEU A 72 22.85 16.19 -11.66
N TYR A 73 23.50 16.06 -10.50
CA TYR A 73 24.18 14.81 -10.09
C TYR A 73 23.21 13.65 -9.77
N MET A 74 21.92 13.94 -9.57
CA MET A 74 20.87 12.93 -9.42
C MET A 74 20.26 12.49 -10.76
N ARG A 75 20.65 13.13 -11.87
CA ARG A 75 20.21 12.78 -13.22
C ARG A 75 21.24 11.83 -13.84
N SER A 76 21.09 10.54 -13.58
CA SER A 76 21.89 9.53 -14.28
C SER A 76 21.38 9.36 -15.71
N GLU A 77 22.26 9.45 -16.70
CA GLU A 77 21.93 9.20 -18.10
C GLU A 77 21.66 7.71 -18.41
N ARG A 78 22.09 6.81 -17.52
CA ARG A 78 21.94 5.35 -17.66
C ARG A 78 21.40 4.75 -16.37
N LEU A 79 20.08 4.80 -16.23
CA LEU A 79 19.40 4.09 -15.16
C LEU A 79 19.27 2.61 -15.54
N PRO A 80 19.39 1.68 -14.57
CA PRO A 80 19.07 0.28 -14.79
C PRO A 80 17.58 0.13 -15.13
N THR A 81 17.25 -0.86 -15.95
CA THR A 81 15.87 -1.14 -16.35
C THR A 81 14.99 -1.62 -15.20
N GLU A 82 15.62 -2.20 -14.18
CA GLU A 82 14.95 -2.69 -12.95
C GLU A 82 15.88 -2.50 -11.74
N VAL A 83 15.32 -2.06 -10.62
CA VAL A 83 15.99 -2.04 -9.32
C VAL A 83 15.05 -2.57 -8.26
N ASP A 84 15.44 -3.67 -7.58
CA ASP A 84 14.75 -4.19 -6.41
C ASP A 84 15.71 -4.15 -5.20
N TRP A 85 15.50 -3.17 -4.32
CA TRP A 85 16.31 -2.96 -3.13
C TRP A 85 16.19 -4.07 -2.09
N ARG A 86 15.11 -4.88 -2.14
CA ARG A 86 14.94 -6.07 -1.28
C ARG A 86 16.00 -7.12 -1.56
N LYS A 87 16.39 -7.28 -2.85
CA LYS A 87 17.46 -8.19 -3.29
C LYS A 87 18.83 -7.78 -2.77
N LYS A 88 18.98 -6.52 -2.34
CA LYS A 88 20.23 -5.99 -1.77
C LYS A 88 20.23 -5.97 -0.23
N ASN A 89 19.20 -6.53 0.38
CA ASN A 89 19.05 -6.59 1.85
C ASN A 89 19.13 -5.23 2.54
N VAL A 90 18.58 -4.18 1.91
CA VAL A 90 18.55 -2.82 2.47
C VAL A 90 17.14 -2.37 2.89
N VAL A 91 16.14 -3.21 2.67
CA VAL A 91 14.75 -2.95 3.07
C VAL A 91 14.40 -3.86 4.24
N THR A 92 13.92 -3.27 5.33
CA THR A 92 13.48 -3.98 6.53
C THR A 92 12.12 -4.67 6.31
N PRO A 93 11.74 -5.65 7.14
CA PRO A 93 10.43 -6.30 7.03
C PRO A 93 9.26 -5.32 7.11
N VAL A 94 8.16 -5.68 6.45
CA VAL A 94 6.91 -4.90 6.52
C VAL A 94 6.35 -4.96 7.94
N ARG A 95 5.91 -3.80 8.43
CA ARG A 95 5.31 -3.62 9.75
C ARG A 95 3.92 -3.01 9.60
N ASP A 96 3.10 -3.09 10.64
CA ASP A 96 1.74 -2.57 10.67
C ASP A 96 1.60 -1.55 11.80
N GLN A 97 1.06 -0.36 11.49
CA GLN A 97 0.80 0.71 12.45
C GLN A 97 -0.45 0.47 13.31
N GLY A 98 -1.28 -0.53 12.98
CA GLY A 98 -2.60 -0.69 13.57
C GLY A 98 -3.47 0.55 13.37
N SER A 99 -4.31 0.88 14.34
CA SER A 99 -5.25 2.01 14.30
C SER A 99 -4.64 3.36 14.78
N CYS A 100 -3.32 3.46 14.89
CA CYS A 100 -2.68 4.65 15.47
C CYS A 100 -2.67 5.87 14.54
N GLY A 101 -2.80 5.70 13.21
CA GLY A 101 -2.68 6.81 12.26
C GLY A 101 -1.25 7.35 12.14
N SER A 102 -0.23 6.53 12.43
CA SER A 102 1.21 6.89 12.47
C SER A 102 1.98 6.54 11.20
N CYS A 103 1.31 6.39 10.06
CA CYS A 103 1.94 6.04 8.78
C CYS A 103 3.11 6.94 8.39
N TRP A 104 3.09 8.23 8.76
CA TRP A 104 4.16 9.19 8.56
C TRP A 104 5.45 8.78 9.29
N SER A 105 5.32 8.21 10.49
CA SER A 105 6.47 7.73 11.28
C SER A 105 7.07 6.47 10.64
N PHE A 106 6.23 5.51 10.25
CA PHE A 106 6.64 4.30 9.54
C PHE A 106 7.37 4.62 8.23
N ALA A 107 6.84 5.56 7.45
CA ALA A 107 7.46 6.00 6.21
C ALA A 107 8.83 6.65 6.46
N SER A 108 8.94 7.49 7.49
CA SER A 108 10.19 8.16 7.86
C SER A 108 11.23 7.16 8.37
N ALA A 109 10.83 6.27 9.28
CA ALA A 109 11.71 5.23 9.83
C ALA A 109 12.23 4.31 8.72
N GLY A 110 11.37 3.77 7.86
CA GLY A 110 11.76 2.90 6.76
C GLY A 110 12.69 3.58 5.75
N CYS A 111 12.50 4.88 5.51
CA CYS A 111 13.40 5.66 4.66
C CYS A 111 14.80 5.77 5.28
N ILE A 112 14.89 6.11 6.57
CA ILE A 112 16.17 6.24 7.30
C ILE A 112 16.88 4.88 7.38
N GLU A 113 16.16 3.82 7.74
CA GLU A 113 16.68 2.45 7.82
C GLU A 113 17.32 2.02 6.49
N SER A 114 16.62 2.23 5.39
CA SER A 114 17.12 1.86 4.06
C SER A 114 18.34 2.68 3.65
N HIS A 115 18.34 3.99 3.90
CA HIS A 115 19.50 4.84 3.62
C HIS A 115 20.71 4.47 4.48
N TYR A 116 20.50 4.16 5.75
CA TYR A 116 21.55 3.69 6.65
C TYR A 116 22.13 2.36 6.14
N ALA A 117 21.29 1.41 5.75
CA ALA A 117 21.73 0.13 5.22
C ALA A 117 22.52 0.27 3.90
N ILE A 118 22.13 1.20 3.01
CA ILE A 118 22.87 1.51 1.78
C ILE A 118 24.25 2.09 2.12
N ALA A 119 24.32 2.98 3.11
CA ALA A 119 25.56 3.68 3.46
C ALA A 119 26.56 2.80 4.23
N THR A 120 26.07 1.90 5.08
CA THR A 120 26.92 1.14 6.03
C THR A 120 27.02 -0.35 5.76
N GLY A 121 26.14 -0.89 4.91
CA GLY A 121 25.98 -2.34 4.70
C GLY A 121 25.25 -3.08 5.82
N ASN A 122 24.78 -2.38 6.87
CA ASN A 122 24.13 -2.98 8.04
C ASN A 122 22.68 -2.52 8.14
N GLN A 123 21.75 -3.46 8.34
CA GLN A 123 20.37 -3.11 8.67
C GLN A 123 20.24 -2.70 10.14
N VAL A 124 19.38 -1.73 10.39
CA VAL A 124 18.90 -1.35 11.73
C VAL A 124 17.37 -1.30 11.68
N ILE A 125 16.73 -1.55 12.80
CA ILE A 125 15.28 -1.37 12.97
C ILE A 125 15.10 -0.24 13.96
N LEU A 126 14.44 0.82 13.52
CA LEU A 126 14.13 1.99 14.33
C LEU A 126 12.74 1.85 14.96
N ALA A 127 12.52 2.53 16.08
CA ALA A 127 11.19 2.68 16.68
C ALA A 127 10.34 3.66 15.85
N GLU A 128 9.03 3.36 15.80
CA GLU A 128 8.01 4.11 15.07
C GLU A 128 7.00 4.77 16.01
#